data_0e309686c7b113c00351102b03d5b32f
#
_entry.id   0e309686c7b113c00351102b03d5b32f
#
_cell.length_a   1.000
_cell.length_b   1.000
_cell.length_c   1.000
_cell.angle_alpha   90.00
_cell.angle_beta   90.00
_cell.angle_gamma   90.00
#
_symmetry.space_group_name_H-M   'P 1'
#
loop_
_entity.id
_entity.type
_entity.pdbx_description
1 polymer ?
#
loop_
_entity_poly.entity_id
_entity_poly.type
_entity_poly.pdbx_seq_one_letter_code
_entity_poly.pdbx_strand_id
1 'polypeptide(L)'
;MPGGGVRESIVGENAGRIDVIATPIGNLGDLSPRARDALAQADLVAAEDTRRTGQLLAAMGLSRPVISLHEHNESARVGELMARLDAGAVIALVSDAGTPLLSDPGYELVRAARAAGHDVRAVPGPSAITAALSIAGIPTARFCFEGFLPARGRERRERLTQLAHEPRTLVFFEAPHRVAESLADITAAFGAGQPVASNTDAGG
;
A
#
# COMPACT_ATOMS: atom_id res chain seq x y z
N MET A 1 -12.12 -2.47 -41.29
CA MET A 1 -11.62 -2.25 -39.93
C MET A 1 -11.44 -3.60 -39.26
N PRO A 2 -10.23 -4.15 -39.09
CA PRO A 2 -10.03 -5.40 -38.36
C PRO A 2 -10.02 -5.15 -36.87
N GLY A 3 -10.89 -5.86 -36.15
CA GLY A 3 -11.03 -5.82 -34.72
C GLY A 3 -9.74 -6.31 -34.03
N GLY A 4 -9.22 -5.48 -33.14
CA GLY A 4 -8.16 -5.84 -32.23
C GLY A 4 -8.69 -6.86 -31.21
N GLY A 5 -8.41 -8.13 -31.45
CA GLY A 5 -8.68 -9.18 -30.47
C GLY A 5 -7.84 -8.91 -29.23
N VAL A 6 -8.50 -8.77 -28.09
CA VAL A 6 -7.88 -8.89 -26.77
C VAL A 6 -7.25 -10.28 -26.72
N ARG A 7 -5.91 -10.36 -26.68
CA ARG A 7 -5.24 -11.61 -26.42
C ARG A 7 -5.58 -12.02 -24.99
N GLU A 8 -6.52 -12.94 -24.84
CA GLU A 8 -6.59 -13.78 -23.64
C GLU A 8 -5.25 -14.54 -23.59
N SER A 9 -4.34 -14.07 -22.73
CA SER A 9 -3.16 -14.85 -22.37
C SER A 9 -3.66 -16.10 -21.67
N ILE A 10 -3.51 -17.24 -22.30
CA ILE A 10 -3.67 -18.56 -21.68
C ILE A 10 -2.56 -18.64 -20.62
N VAL A 11 -2.87 -18.25 -19.40
CA VAL A 11 -2.02 -18.48 -18.23
C VAL A 11 -2.07 -20.00 -18.01
N GLY A 12 -0.93 -20.68 -18.17
CA GLY A 12 -0.84 -22.12 -17.91
C GLY A 12 -1.33 -22.43 -16.51
N GLU A 13 -2.00 -23.56 -16.33
CA GLU A 13 -2.63 -24.02 -15.07
C GLU A 13 -1.69 -24.08 -13.86
N ASN A 14 -0.40 -23.73 -14.01
CA ASN A 14 0.64 -23.79 -12.96
C ASN A 14 1.52 -22.51 -12.91
N ALA A 15 1.07 -21.37 -13.45
CA ALA A 15 1.85 -20.15 -13.35
C ALA A 15 1.72 -19.54 -11.93
N GLY A 16 2.86 -19.25 -11.30
CA GLY A 16 2.91 -18.54 -10.03
C GLY A 16 2.27 -17.16 -10.14
N ARG A 17 1.71 -16.66 -9.05
CA ARG A 17 1.07 -15.36 -9.01
C ARG A 17 1.37 -14.59 -7.73
N ILE A 18 1.18 -13.27 -7.81
CA ILE A 18 1.18 -12.38 -6.64
C ILE A 18 -0.26 -11.93 -6.38
N ASP A 19 -0.73 -12.13 -5.16
CA ASP A 19 -1.94 -11.52 -4.65
C ASP A 19 -1.55 -10.32 -3.77
N VAL A 20 -1.79 -9.09 -4.24
CA VAL A 20 -1.56 -7.84 -3.49
C VAL A 20 -2.78 -7.61 -2.61
N ILE A 21 -2.63 -7.81 -1.30
CA ILE A 21 -3.75 -7.92 -0.37
C ILE A 21 -3.76 -6.72 0.57
N ALA A 22 -4.87 -5.97 0.56
CA ALA A 22 -5.09 -4.91 1.54
C ALA A 22 -5.41 -5.50 2.92
N THR A 23 -4.73 -4.98 3.95
CA THR A 23 -4.86 -5.38 5.36
C THR A 23 -5.60 -4.32 6.18
N PRO A 24 -6.11 -4.65 7.37
CA PRO A 24 -6.80 -3.70 8.24
C PRO A 24 -5.96 -2.45 8.59
N ILE A 25 -6.64 -1.32 8.73
CA ILE A 25 -6.03 -0.02 9.09
C ILE A 25 -6.38 0.41 10.53
N GLY A 26 -6.61 -0.54 11.44
CA GLY A 26 -6.95 -0.29 12.85
C GLY A 26 -8.04 -1.22 13.37
N ASN A 27 -8.90 -1.77 12.52
CA ASN A 27 -9.94 -2.69 12.94
C ASN A 27 -9.84 -4.01 12.17
N LEU A 28 -9.59 -5.11 12.86
CA LEU A 28 -9.47 -6.45 12.27
C LEU A 28 -10.73 -6.88 11.49
N GLY A 29 -11.89 -6.36 11.88
CA GLY A 29 -13.17 -6.61 11.21
C GLY A 29 -13.24 -6.07 9.77
N ASP A 30 -12.34 -5.18 9.38
CA ASP A 30 -12.27 -4.63 8.02
C ASP A 30 -11.53 -5.56 7.04
N LEU A 31 -10.93 -6.65 7.52
CA LEU A 31 -10.35 -7.65 6.63
C LEU A 31 -11.45 -8.35 5.83
N SER A 32 -11.42 -8.22 4.51
CA SER A 32 -12.42 -8.85 3.67
C SER A 32 -12.32 -10.38 3.72
N PRO A 33 -13.43 -11.13 3.55
CA PRO A 33 -13.40 -12.60 3.42
C PRO A 33 -12.44 -13.03 2.31
N ARG A 34 -12.42 -12.33 1.20
CA ARG A 34 -11.53 -12.60 0.06
C ARG A 34 -10.05 -12.42 0.40
N ALA A 35 -9.70 -11.44 1.24
CA ALA A 35 -8.34 -11.25 1.73
C ALA A 35 -7.91 -12.42 2.64
N ARG A 36 -8.81 -12.87 3.52
CA ARG A 36 -8.57 -14.06 4.36
C ARG A 36 -8.35 -15.32 3.52
N ASP A 37 -9.19 -15.53 2.51
CA ASP A 37 -9.08 -16.70 1.63
C ASP A 37 -7.78 -16.66 0.81
N ALA A 38 -7.38 -15.48 0.30
CA ALA A 38 -6.13 -15.31 -0.43
C ALA A 38 -4.91 -15.58 0.46
N LEU A 39 -4.90 -15.07 1.70
CA LEU A 39 -3.86 -15.39 2.69
C LEU A 39 -3.82 -16.88 3.04
N ALA A 40 -4.98 -17.53 3.14
CA ALA A 40 -5.08 -18.96 3.41
C ALA A 40 -4.56 -19.82 2.24
N GLN A 41 -4.65 -19.34 1.01
CA GLN A 41 -4.17 -20.05 -0.19
C GLN A 41 -2.71 -19.75 -0.54
N ALA A 42 -2.10 -18.73 0.06
CA ALA A 42 -0.73 -18.35 -0.23
C ALA A 42 0.26 -19.41 0.26
N ASP A 43 1.26 -19.72 -0.56
CA ASP A 43 2.41 -20.54 -0.19
C ASP A 43 3.40 -19.75 0.67
N LEU A 44 3.44 -18.42 0.47
CA LEU A 44 4.34 -17.50 1.14
C LEU A 44 3.67 -16.15 1.29
N VAL A 45 3.90 -15.48 2.42
CA VAL A 45 3.52 -14.08 2.64
C VAL A 45 4.77 -13.20 2.64
N ALA A 46 4.84 -12.27 1.69
CA ALA A 46 5.86 -11.22 1.68
C ALA A 46 5.29 -10.00 2.44
N ALA A 47 5.97 -9.58 3.50
CA ALA A 47 5.46 -8.60 4.46
C ALA A 47 6.54 -7.61 4.87
N GLU A 48 6.15 -6.38 5.16
CA GLU A 48 7.05 -5.34 5.66
C GLU A 48 7.55 -5.69 7.08
N ASP A 49 6.66 -5.84 8.05
CA ASP A 49 6.96 -6.37 9.38
C ASP A 49 6.39 -7.78 9.55
N THR A 50 7.29 -8.77 9.64
CA THR A 50 6.93 -10.17 9.80
C THR A 50 6.21 -10.48 11.11
N ARG A 51 6.44 -9.68 12.16
CA ARG A 51 5.80 -9.86 13.47
C ARG A 51 4.35 -9.41 13.43
N ARG A 52 4.07 -8.22 12.87
CA ARG A 52 2.71 -7.70 12.69
C ARG A 52 1.90 -8.64 11.80
N THR A 53 2.46 -9.05 10.69
CA THR A 53 1.81 -10.02 9.79
C THR A 53 1.58 -11.38 10.49
N GLY A 54 2.53 -11.85 11.28
CA GLY A 54 2.36 -13.06 12.08
C GLY A 54 1.19 -12.95 13.09
N GLN A 55 1.04 -11.80 13.74
CA GLN A 55 -0.09 -11.53 14.63
C GLN A 55 -1.43 -11.51 13.86
N LEU A 56 -1.47 -10.87 12.69
CA LEU A 56 -2.65 -10.85 11.83
C LEU A 56 -3.05 -12.27 11.40
N LEU A 57 -2.11 -13.08 10.93
CA LEU A 57 -2.36 -14.48 10.56
C LEU A 57 -2.86 -15.30 11.74
N ALA A 58 -2.23 -15.16 12.91
CA ALA A 58 -2.64 -15.87 14.12
C ALA A 58 -4.06 -15.49 14.57
N ALA A 59 -4.43 -14.20 14.49
CA ALA A 59 -5.79 -13.74 14.80
C ALA A 59 -6.86 -14.36 13.89
N MET A 60 -6.48 -14.77 12.68
CA MET A 60 -7.35 -15.48 11.72
C MET A 60 -7.29 -17.01 11.87
N GLY A 61 -6.46 -17.53 12.76
CA GLY A 61 -6.19 -18.97 12.86
C GLY A 61 -5.40 -19.54 11.68
N LEU A 62 -4.62 -18.70 11.00
CA LEU A 62 -3.79 -19.08 9.86
C LEU A 62 -2.33 -19.20 10.29
N SER A 63 -1.61 -20.14 9.67
CA SER A 63 -0.15 -20.27 9.76
C SER A 63 0.41 -20.37 8.36
N ARG A 64 1.26 -19.40 7.97
CA ARG A 64 1.91 -19.34 6.66
C ARG A 64 3.36 -18.94 6.82
N PRO A 65 4.27 -19.39 5.97
CA PRO A 65 5.63 -18.85 5.91
C PRO A 65 5.57 -17.35 5.63
N VAL A 66 6.30 -16.55 6.41
CA VAL A 66 6.39 -15.09 6.20
C VAL A 66 7.84 -14.72 5.92
N ILE A 67 8.07 -13.93 4.87
CA ILE A 67 9.37 -13.38 4.51
C ILE A 67 9.31 -11.85 4.63
N SER A 68 10.38 -11.27 5.17
CA SER A 68 10.50 -9.81 5.24
C SER A 68 10.80 -9.22 3.87
N LEU A 69 9.98 -8.25 3.46
CA LEU A 69 10.15 -7.43 2.27
C LEU A 69 9.96 -5.97 2.65
N HIS A 70 11.05 -5.23 2.81
CA HIS A 70 11.04 -3.81 3.15
C HIS A 70 11.97 -3.03 2.21
N GLU A 71 11.87 -1.72 2.18
CA GLU A 71 12.58 -0.84 1.26
C GLU A 71 14.08 -1.15 1.14
N HIS A 72 14.74 -1.49 2.26
CA HIS A 72 16.19 -1.74 2.28
C HIS A 72 16.59 -3.14 1.78
N ASN A 73 15.68 -4.11 1.68
CA ASN A 73 16.00 -5.47 1.24
C ASN A 73 15.26 -5.90 -0.03
N GLU A 74 14.33 -5.10 -0.53
CA GLU A 74 13.46 -5.47 -1.65
C GLU A 74 14.27 -5.92 -2.86
N SER A 75 15.24 -5.12 -3.32
CA SER A 75 16.08 -5.47 -4.49
C SER A 75 16.80 -6.80 -4.32
N ALA A 76 17.29 -7.12 -3.10
CA ALA A 76 17.95 -8.38 -2.83
C ALA A 76 16.98 -9.58 -2.80
N ARG A 77 15.72 -9.34 -2.41
CA ARG A 77 14.68 -10.37 -2.29
C ARG A 77 13.95 -10.68 -3.59
N VAL A 78 13.92 -9.74 -4.54
CA VAL A 78 13.19 -9.92 -5.82
C VAL A 78 13.63 -11.21 -6.52
N GLY A 79 14.93 -11.50 -6.61
CA GLY A 79 15.41 -12.71 -7.27
C GLY A 79 14.90 -14.02 -6.63
N GLU A 80 14.88 -14.09 -5.29
CA GLU A 80 14.35 -15.24 -4.56
C GLU A 80 12.85 -15.42 -4.80
N LEU A 81 12.08 -14.32 -4.72
CA LEU A 81 10.64 -14.34 -4.89
C LEU A 81 10.24 -14.66 -6.33
N MET A 82 10.98 -14.16 -7.31
CA MET A 82 10.78 -14.49 -8.73
C MET A 82 11.03 -15.98 -8.99
N ALA A 83 12.09 -16.56 -8.43
CA ALA A 83 12.33 -18.01 -8.57
C ALA A 83 11.19 -18.86 -7.98
N ARG A 84 10.55 -18.41 -6.91
CA ARG A 84 9.36 -19.08 -6.35
C ARG A 84 8.15 -18.94 -7.27
N LEU A 85 7.93 -17.77 -7.87
CA LEU A 85 6.87 -17.55 -8.85
C LEU A 85 7.08 -18.44 -10.09
N ASP A 86 8.33 -18.55 -10.58
CA ASP A 86 8.68 -19.43 -11.70
C ASP A 86 8.39 -20.91 -11.37
N ALA A 87 8.52 -21.28 -10.10
CA ALA A 87 8.16 -22.62 -9.59
C ALA A 87 6.65 -22.80 -9.35
N GLY A 88 5.81 -21.82 -9.69
CA GLY A 88 4.35 -21.89 -9.55
C GLY A 88 3.79 -21.41 -8.21
N ALA A 89 4.59 -20.81 -7.33
CA ALA A 89 4.12 -20.39 -6.01
C ALA A 89 3.12 -19.23 -6.07
N VAL A 90 2.19 -19.25 -5.13
CA VAL A 90 1.27 -18.14 -4.83
C VAL A 90 1.87 -17.30 -3.69
N ILE A 91 2.22 -16.05 -4.00
CA ILE A 91 2.79 -15.12 -3.03
C ILE A 91 1.73 -14.08 -2.66
N ALA A 92 1.39 -13.99 -1.36
CA ALA A 92 0.62 -12.88 -0.82
C ALA A 92 1.58 -11.73 -0.50
N LEU A 93 1.34 -10.55 -1.07
CA LEU A 93 2.06 -9.33 -0.74
C LEU A 93 1.18 -8.47 0.16
N VAL A 94 1.65 -8.17 1.37
CA VAL A 94 0.95 -7.34 2.36
C VAL A 94 1.85 -6.24 2.88
N SER A 95 1.26 -5.12 3.29
CA SER A 95 1.91 -4.08 4.11
C SER A 95 1.43 -4.19 5.56
N ASP A 96 2.01 -3.40 6.44
CA ASP A 96 1.67 -3.35 7.86
C ASP A 96 0.21 -2.93 8.09
N ALA A 97 -0.31 -2.04 7.24
CA ALA A 97 -1.71 -1.59 7.28
C ALA A 97 -2.15 -1.03 5.93
N GLY A 98 -3.36 -1.35 5.50
CA GLY A 98 -3.96 -0.81 4.29
C GLY A 98 -3.54 -1.51 2.99
N THR A 99 -3.56 -0.76 1.90
CA THR A 99 -3.25 -1.26 0.55
C THR A 99 -1.74 -1.16 0.29
N PRO A 100 -1.05 -2.26 -0.01
CA PRO A 100 0.39 -2.26 -0.27
C PRO A 100 0.81 -1.34 -1.42
N LEU A 101 2.09 -1.00 -1.51
CA LEU A 101 2.75 -0.13 -2.49
C LEU A 101 2.45 1.38 -2.35
N LEU A 102 1.53 1.77 -1.50
CA LEU A 102 1.21 3.19 -1.27
C LEU A 102 2.04 3.74 -0.10
N SER A 103 3.26 4.14 -0.36
CA SER A 103 4.33 4.44 0.60
C SER A 103 4.87 3.20 1.34
N ASP A 104 4.69 2.03 0.75
CA ASP A 104 5.07 0.72 1.25
C ASP A 104 5.96 -0.01 0.22
N PRO A 105 6.76 -1.01 0.64
CA PRO A 105 7.56 -1.83 -0.25
C PRO A 105 6.70 -2.71 -1.18
N GLY A 106 7.33 -3.29 -2.21
CA GLY A 106 6.70 -4.25 -3.13
C GLY A 106 6.66 -3.80 -4.58
N TYR A 107 7.04 -2.54 -4.87
CA TYR A 107 7.03 -2.01 -6.23
C TYR A 107 7.96 -2.76 -7.17
N GLU A 108 9.20 -3.03 -6.75
CA GLU A 108 10.18 -3.74 -7.58
C GLU A 108 9.75 -5.18 -7.86
N LEU A 109 9.19 -5.86 -6.84
CA LEU A 109 8.66 -7.21 -6.99
C LEU A 109 7.49 -7.26 -7.99
N VAL A 110 6.50 -6.39 -7.82
CA VAL A 110 5.33 -6.32 -8.72
C VAL A 110 5.77 -5.98 -10.15
N ARG A 111 6.70 -5.03 -10.31
CA ARG A 111 7.26 -4.67 -11.61
C ARG A 111 7.97 -5.85 -12.27
N ALA A 112 8.82 -6.56 -11.54
CA ALA A 112 9.55 -7.72 -12.06
C ALA A 112 8.60 -8.86 -12.45
N ALA A 113 7.63 -9.19 -11.60
CA ALA A 113 6.65 -10.23 -11.87
C ALA A 113 5.83 -9.94 -13.13
N ARG A 114 5.33 -8.71 -13.28
CA ARG A 114 4.60 -8.31 -14.49
C ARG A 114 5.48 -8.33 -15.75
N ALA A 115 6.74 -7.90 -15.65
CA ALA A 115 7.68 -7.95 -16.78
C ALA A 115 7.98 -9.39 -17.22
N ALA A 116 8.01 -10.33 -16.28
CA ALA A 116 8.18 -11.76 -16.54
C ALA A 116 6.88 -12.48 -16.99
N GLY A 117 5.73 -11.81 -17.00
CA GLY A 117 4.46 -12.38 -17.42
C GLY A 117 3.68 -13.13 -16.33
N HIS A 118 4.12 -13.05 -15.07
CA HIS A 118 3.35 -13.59 -13.96
C HIS A 118 2.06 -12.80 -13.70
N ASP A 119 1.05 -13.50 -13.22
CA ASP A 119 -0.22 -12.87 -12.83
C ASP A 119 -0.04 -12.07 -11.52
N VAL A 120 -0.54 -10.84 -11.51
CA VAL A 120 -0.56 -9.98 -10.33
C VAL A 120 -1.97 -9.50 -10.12
N ARG A 121 -2.58 -9.92 -9.03
CA ARG A 121 -3.99 -9.67 -8.69
C ARG A 121 -4.11 -8.74 -7.51
N ALA A 122 -5.02 -7.78 -7.59
CA ALA A 122 -5.40 -6.99 -6.43
C ALA A 122 -6.53 -7.70 -5.65
N VAL A 123 -6.36 -7.77 -4.34
CA VAL A 123 -7.43 -8.11 -3.39
C VAL A 123 -7.80 -6.84 -2.65
N PRO A 124 -8.83 -6.10 -3.12
CA PRO A 124 -9.20 -4.80 -2.57
C PRO A 124 -9.64 -4.89 -1.11
N GLY A 125 -9.37 -3.85 -0.38
CA GLY A 125 -9.75 -3.74 1.02
C GLY A 125 -9.46 -2.33 1.57
N PRO A 126 -9.19 -2.20 2.87
CA PRO A 126 -8.97 -0.93 3.53
C PRO A 126 -7.85 -0.09 2.90
N SER A 127 -8.07 1.23 2.88
CA SER A 127 -7.05 2.22 2.50
C SER A 127 -7.29 3.50 3.31
N ALA A 128 -6.28 3.93 4.05
CA ALA A 128 -6.36 5.16 4.84
C ALA A 128 -6.61 6.39 3.96
N ILE A 129 -6.11 6.41 2.71
CA ILE A 129 -6.32 7.50 1.76
C ILE A 129 -7.82 7.64 1.45
N THR A 130 -8.46 6.57 1.01
CA THR A 130 -9.88 6.61 0.63
C THR A 130 -10.79 6.79 1.84
N ALA A 131 -10.45 6.17 2.98
CA ALA A 131 -11.18 6.38 4.23
C ALA A 131 -11.15 7.84 4.67
N ALA A 132 -9.97 8.46 4.72
CA ALA A 132 -9.84 9.88 5.07
C ALA A 132 -10.60 10.79 4.10
N LEU A 133 -10.44 10.61 2.80
CA LEU A 133 -11.12 11.41 1.78
C LEU A 133 -12.65 11.31 1.88
N SER A 134 -13.20 10.14 2.22
CA SER A 134 -14.64 9.92 2.31
C SER A 134 -15.32 10.71 3.44
N ILE A 135 -14.57 11.05 4.49
CA ILE A 135 -15.10 11.76 5.69
C ILE A 135 -14.57 13.20 5.81
N ALA A 136 -13.63 13.60 4.97
CA ALA A 136 -12.92 14.88 5.11
C ALA A 136 -13.81 16.11 4.88
N GLY A 137 -14.92 15.99 4.13
CA GLY A 137 -15.80 17.14 3.82
C GLY A 137 -15.14 18.20 2.93
N ILE A 138 -14.07 17.87 2.22
CA ILE A 138 -13.36 18.72 1.26
C ILE A 138 -13.48 18.15 -0.17
N PRO A 139 -13.16 18.91 -1.23
CA PRO A 139 -13.28 18.40 -2.61
C PRO A 139 -12.40 17.17 -2.84
N THR A 140 -12.99 16.06 -3.29
CA THR A 140 -12.29 14.78 -3.49
C THR A 140 -12.25 14.31 -4.95
N ALA A 141 -12.90 15.05 -5.87
CA ALA A 141 -12.95 14.67 -7.28
C ALA A 141 -11.57 14.57 -7.95
N ARG A 142 -10.61 15.36 -7.46
CA ARG A 142 -9.22 15.32 -7.90
C ARG A 142 -8.33 15.54 -6.69
N PHE A 143 -7.40 14.62 -6.43
CA PHE A 143 -6.45 14.72 -5.34
C PHE A 143 -5.06 14.26 -5.76
N CYS A 144 -4.04 14.68 -5.01
CA CYS A 144 -2.68 14.19 -5.10
C CYS A 144 -2.30 13.53 -3.78
N PHE A 145 -1.86 12.29 -3.84
CA PHE A 145 -1.23 11.62 -2.71
C PHE A 145 0.27 11.84 -2.76
N GLU A 146 0.82 12.40 -1.70
CA GLU A 146 2.22 12.82 -1.59
C GLU A 146 3.05 11.91 -0.65
N GLY A 147 2.41 10.89 -0.05
CA GLY A 147 3.07 10.01 0.93
C GLY A 147 3.37 10.74 2.24
N PHE A 148 4.44 10.32 2.92
CA PHE A 148 4.89 10.97 4.14
C PHE A 148 5.63 12.27 3.85
N LEU A 149 5.34 13.31 4.64
CA LEU A 149 6.14 14.52 4.63
C LEU A 149 7.55 14.25 5.15
N PRO A 150 8.59 14.96 4.63
CA PRO A 150 9.95 14.83 5.14
C PRO A 150 10.03 15.04 6.65
N ALA A 151 10.78 14.16 7.32
CA ALA A 151 10.91 14.20 8.78
C ALA A 151 11.65 15.47 9.27
N ARG A 152 12.61 15.97 8.46
CA ARG A 152 13.37 17.18 8.78
C ARG A 152 12.55 18.42 8.43
N GLY A 153 12.34 19.31 9.39
CA GLY A 153 11.49 20.50 9.23
C GLY A 153 11.88 21.39 8.06
N ARG A 154 13.19 21.54 7.75
CA ARG A 154 13.64 22.30 6.58
C ARG A 154 13.16 21.67 5.27
N GLU A 155 13.42 20.38 5.09
CA GLU A 155 13.03 19.63 3.87
C GLU A 155 11.50 19.59 3.73
N ARG A 156 10.78 19.45 4.85
CA ARG A 156 9.32 19.48 4.89
C ARG A 156 8.78 20.83 4.41
N ARG A 157 9.30 21.95 4.91
CA ARG A 157 8.88 23.29 4.47
C ARG A 157 9.22 23.55 3.00
N GLU A 158 10.40 23.11 2.54
CA GLU A 158 10.78 23.19 1.12
C GLU A 158 9.78 22.41 0.25
N ARG A 159 9.39 21.17 0.65
CA ARG A 159 8.39 20.39 -0.06
C ARG A 159 7.02 21.05 -0.08
N LEU A 160 6.55 21.55 1.05
CA LEU A 160 5.26 22.24 1.15
C LEU A 160 5.24 23.52 0.30
N THR A 161 6.34 24.27 0.23
CA THR A 161 6.46 25.44 -0.66
C THR A 161 6.32 25.05 -2.14
N GLN A 162 6.89 23.92 -2.57
CA GLN A 162 6.71 23.40 -3.94
C GLN A 162 5.25 23.06 -4.25
N LEU A 163 4.50 22.62 -3.26
CA LEU A 163 3.09 22.20 -3.38
C LEU A 163 2.11 23.36 -3.19
N ALA A 164 2.57 24.57 -2.84
CA ALA A 164 1.69 25.69 -2.49
C ALA A 164 0.72 26.12 -3.60
N HIS A 165 1.03 25.79 -4.85
CA HIS A 165 0.19 26.11 -6.02
C HIS A 165 -0.55 24.88 -6.59
N GLU A 166 -0.54 23.73 -5.88
CA GLU A 166 -1.29 22.55 -6.32
C GLU A 166 -2.81 22.80 -6.10
N PRO A 167 -3.61 22.83 -7.18
CA PRO A 167 -5.04 23.16 -7.07
C PRO A 167 -5.92 22.00 -6.61
N ARG A 168 -5.35 20.78 -6.54
CA ARG A 168 -6.06 19.58 -6.10
C ARG A 168 -5.96 19.41 -4.60
N THR A 169 -6.84 18.63 -4.01
CA THR A 169 -6.71 18.21 -2.63
C THR A 169 -5.42 17.42 -2.43
N LEU A 170 -4.60 17.84 -1.50
CA LEU A 170 -3.38 17.14 -1.12
C LEU A 170 -3.67 16.15 0.00
N VAL A 171 -3.14 14.95 -0.13
CA VAL A 171 -3.23 13.89 0.89
C VAL A 171 -1.82 13.49 1.31
N PHE A 172 -1.58 13.52 2.61
CA PHE A 172 -0.31 13.13 3.22
C PHE A 172 -0.53 12.04 4.24
N PHE A 173 0.44 11.15 4.38
CA PHE A 173 0.61 10.35 5.58
C PHE A 173 1.48 11.10 6.57
N GLU A 174 1.18 10.94 7.86
CA GLU A 174 2.00 11.53 8.91
C GLU A 174 1.99 10.66 10.17
N ALA A 175 3.14 10.55 10.81
CA ALA A 175 3.26 9.86 12.08
C ALA A 175 2.55 10.66 13.20
N PRO A 176 1.79 10.01 14.10
CA PRO A 176 0.98 10.71 15.12
C PRO A 176 1.76 11.76 15.93
N HIS A 177 3.00 11.45 16.32
CA HIS A 177 3.84 12.35 17.11
C HIS A 177 4.36 13.59 16.33
N ARG A 178 4.21 13.63 15.00
CA ARG A 178 4.65 14.74 14.12
C ARG A 178 3.49 15.59 13.61
N VAL A 179 2.23 15.15 13.77
CA VAL A 179 1.03 15.81 13.22
C VAL A 179 0.98 17.30 13.57
N ALA A 180 1.19 17.65 14.85
CA ALA A 180 1.10 19.05 15.28
C ALA A 180 2.15 19.94 14.59
N GLU A 181 3.39 19.49 14.48
CA GLU A 181 4.47 20.22 13.81
C GLU A 181 4.22 20.32 12.29
N SER A 182 3.78 19.25 11.66
CA SER A 182 3.44 19.23 10.25
C SER A 182 2.28 20.15 9.91
N LEU A 183 1.23 20.19 10.75
CA LEU A 183 0.11 21.12 10.57
C LEU A 183 0.55 22.61 10.70
N ALA A 184 1.48 22.92 11.60
CA ALA A 184 2.02 24.27 11.70
C ALA A 184 2.78 24.66 10.41
N ASP A 185 3.62 23.77 9.87
CA ASP A 185 4.32 24.01 8.61
C ASP A 185 3.36 24.09 7.39
N ILE A 186 2.30 23.26 7.35
CA ILE A 186 1.24 23.33 6.34
C ILE A 186 0.53 24.68 6.39
N THR A 187 0.13 25.14 7.58
CA THR A 187 -0.53 26.42 7.77
C THR A 187 0.36 27.60 7.32
N ALA A 188 1.65 27.52 7.62
CA ALA A 188 2.62 28.54 7.18
C ALA A 188 2.80 28.56 5.65
N ALA A 189 2.75 27.40 4.99
CA ALA A 189 2.94 27.30 3.55
C ALA A 189 1.69 27.64 2.72
N PHE A 190 0.51 27.21 3.16
CA PHE A 190 -0.74 27.33 2.39
C PHE A 190 -1.67 28.42 2.91
N GLY A 191 -1.41 28.99 4.09
CA GLY A 191 -2.25 29.98 4.75
C GLY A 191 -3.34 29.39 5.63
N ALA A 192 -3.74 30.15 6.66
CA ALA A 192 -4.71 29.70 7.69
C ALA A 192 -6.15 29.49 7.16
N GLY A 193 -6.45 29.91 5.95
CA GLY A 193 -7.81 29.79 5.36
C GLY A 193 -8.04 28.46 4.59
N GLN A 194 -7.05 27.61 4.49
CA GLN A 194 -7.20 26.33 3.77
C GLN A 194 -7.91 25.30 4.64
N PRO A 195 -8.93 24.61 4.10
CA PRO A 195 -9.59 23.53 4.84
C PRO A 195 -8.62 22.34 5.01
N VAL A 196 -8.49 21.87 6.26
CA VAL A 196 -7.66 20.71 6.60
C VAL A 196 -8.54 19.71 7.35
N ALA A 197 -8.45 18.46 6.96
CA ALA A 197 -9.03 17.33 7.70
C ALA A 197 -7.91 16.37 8.12
N SER A 198 -7.94 15.89 9.34
CA SER A 198 -7.04 14.85 9.83
C SER A 198 -7.85 13.64 10.31
N ASN A 199 -7.38 12.44 10.00
CA ASN A 199 -7.92 11.20 10.54
C ASN A 199 -6.80 10.50 11.32
N THR A 200 -6.98 10.40 12.64
CA THR A 200 -6.04 9.79 13.57
C THR A 200 -6.43 8.37 13.98
N ASP A 201 -7.61 7.90 13.58
CA ASP A 201 -8.16 6.60 14.00
C ASP A 201 -7.73 5.44 13.11
N ALA A 202 -7.02 5.72 12.02
CA ALA A 202 -6.50 4.71 11.10
C ALA A 202 -5.13 4.22 11.57
N GLY A 203 -5.09 3.41 12.61
CA GLY A 203 -3.86 2.73 13.02
C GLY A 203 -3.42 2.98 14.46
N GLY A 204 -4.36 2.97 15.40
CA GLY A 204 -4.08 2.85 16.83
C GLY A 204 -3.60 1.47 17.21
#